data_f5933f4c3054c6053277a00a0cdc206e
#
_entry.id   f5933f4c3054c6053277a00a0cdc206e
#
_cell.length_a   1.000
_cell.length_b   1.000
_cell.length_c   1.000
_cell.angle_alpha   90.00
_cell.angle_beta   90.00
_cell.angle_gamma   90.00
#
_symmetry.space_group_name_H-M   'P 1'
#
loop_
_entity.id
_entity.type
_entity.pdbx_description
1 polymer ?
#
loop_
_entity_poly.entity_id
_entity_poly.type
_entity_poly.pdbx_seq_one_letter_code
_entity_poly.pdbx_strand_id
1 'polypeptide(L)'
;MEGRELKATALVLAGFFLLGAVAGGCYALVKAHSVQTAKYNTAQLTQHLQYAEVEAGRLQCVVVQDKAELYNSPSGLEGKVIERMSKGVKVDYLETVSSQDKDENFAITTVELQFQRFWGARHIIPQGTQVQILRADRGNGEIKGRVFVDGKYYDKDFDVQYLRFPYVGQWKKVEFQGKLGFMKYEALSESKLM
;
A
#
# COMPACT_ATOMS: atom_id res chain seq x y z
N MET A 1 81.91 41.16 -16.91
CA MET A 1 81.00 40.34 -17.78
C MET A 1 80.08 39.39 -17.03
N GLU A 2 80.24 39.15 -15.76
CA GLU A 2 79.46 38.14 -14.98
C GLU A 2 78.00 38.52 -14.61
N GLY A 3 77.66 39.79 -14.58
CA GLY A 3 76.33 40.23 -14.14
C GLY A 3 75.19 40.07 -15.14
N ARG A 4 75.50 39.83 -16.45
CA ARG A 4 74.47 39.66 -17.49
C ARG A 4 73.98 38.21 -17.62
N GLU A 5 74.85 37.26 -17.37
CA GLU A 5 74.51 35.84 -17.46
C GLU A 5 73.60 35.39 -16.29
N LEU A 6 73.82 35.93 -15.08
CA LEU A 6 72.97 35.63 -13.92
C LEU A 6 71.54 36.12 -14.04
N LYS A 7 71.32 37.26 -14.74
CA LYS A 7 69.98 37.79 -15.00
C LYS A 7 69.21 36.98 -16.05
N ALA A 8 69.89 36.45 -17.05
CA ALA A 8 69.29 35.62 -18.09
C ALA A 8 68.86 34.27 -17.55
N THR A 9 69.68 33.64 -16.71
CA THR A 9 69.37 32.35 -16.07
C THR A 9 68.20 32.45 -15.09
N ALA A 10 68.13 33.54 -14.31
CA ALA A 10 67.02 33.78 -13.40
C ALA A 10 65.67 34.00 -14.14
N LEU A 11 65.68 34.66 -15.28
CA LEU A 11 64.52 34.91 -16.08
C LEU A 11 63.97 33.62 -16.76
N VAL A 12 64.85 32.75 -17.23
CA VAL A 12 64.50 31.47 -17.81
C VAL A 12 63.88 30.53 -16.76
N LEU A 13 64.49 30.46 -15.57
CA LEU A 13 63.95 29.67 -14.45
C LEU A 13 62.57 30.17 -13.98
N ALA A 14 62.37 31.49 -13.90
CA ALA A 14 61.08 32.07 -13.53
C ALA A 14 60.00 31.78 -14.61
N GLY A 15 60.38 31.76 -15.91
CA GLY A 15 59.48 31.37 -16.98
C GLY A 15 59.02 29.92 -16.93
N PHE A 16 59.94 29.00 -16.59
CA PHE A 16 59.59 27.60 -16.41
C PHE A 16 58.67 27.33 -15.21
N PHE A 17 58.88 28.04 -14.09
CA PHE A 17 58.01 27.96 -12.93
C PHE A 17 56.60 28.51 -13.22
N LEU A 18 56.48 29.59 -13.95
CA LEU A 18 55.17 30.15 -14.36
C LEU A 18 54.42 29.23 -15.34
N LEU A 19 55.11 28.68 -16.34
CA LEU A 19 54.52 27.70 -17.26
C LEU A 19 54.08 26.42 -16.55
N GLY A 20 54.88 25.92 -15.61
CA GLY A 20 54.54 24.74 -14.79
C GLY A 20 53.33 24.98 -13.89
N ALA A 21 53.20 26.16 -13.28
CA ALA A 21 52.09 26.53 -12.45
C ALA A 21 50.75 26.66 -13.25
N VAL A 22 50.81 27.24 -14.45
CA VAL A 22 49.64 27.38 -15.34
C VAL A 22 49.22 26.01 -15.85
N ALA A 23 50.14 25.17 -16.31
CA ALA A 23 49.81 23.83 -16.80
C ALA A 23 49.28 22.91 -15.66
N GLY A 24 49.88 22.98 -14.47
CA GLY A 24 49.40 22.25 -13.28
C GLY A 24 48.01 22.73 -12.82
N GLY A 25 47.79 24.03 -12.81
CA GLY A 25 46.48 24.63 -12.49
C GLY A 25 45.36 24.22 -13.47
N CYS A 26 45.66 24.26 -14.76
CA CYS A 26 44.70 23.81 -15.78
C CYS A 26 44.40 22.33 -15.69
N TYR A 27 45.43 21.49 -15.43
CA TYR A 27 45.23 20.05 -15.25
C TYR A 27 44.37 19.73 -14.02
N ALA A 28 44.63 20.42 -12.89
CA ALA A 28 43.87 20.26 -11.66
C ALA A 28 42.40 20.70 -11.85
N LEU A 29 42.16 21.82 -12.56
CA LEU A 29 40.81 22.31 -12.86
C LEU A 29 40.03 21.35 -13.79
N VAL A 30 40.66 20.84 -14.84
CA VAL A 30 40.07 19.87 -15.77
C VAL A 30 39.74 18.57 -15.01
N LYS A 31 40.65 18.09 -14.18
CA LYS A 31 40.41 16.87 -13.35
C LYS A 31 39.32 17.08 -12.33
N ALA A 32 39.27 18.23 -11.66
CA ALA A 32 38.19 18.54 -10.72
C ALA A 32 36.84 18.65 -11.43
N HIS A 33 36.77 19.27 -12.59
CA HIS A 33 35.55 19.36 -13.38
C HIS A 33 35.08 18.00 -13.88
N SER A 34 35.99 17.16 -14.39
CA SER A 34 35.65 15.81 -14.84
C SER A 34 35.14 14.91 -13.72
N VAL A 35 35.70 15.03 -12.52
CA VAL A 35 35.23 14.28 -11.33
C VAL A 35 33.86 14.77 -10.86
N GLN A 36 33.61 16.08 -10.88
CA GLN A 36 32.28 16.61 -10.55
C GLN A 36 31.24 16.19 -11.57
N THR A 37 31.53 16.26 -12.86
CA THR A 37 30.61 15.83 -13.92
C THR A 37 30.34 14.33 -13.82
N ALA A 38 31.35 13.50 -13.55
CA ALA A 38 31.17 12.08 -13.35
C ALA A 38 30.29 11.76 -12.14
N LYS A 39 30.49 12.46 -11.01
CA LYS A 39 29.63 12.30 -9.80
C LYS A 39 28.20 12.72 -10.05
N TYR A 40 27.99 13.82 -10.78
CA TYR A 40 26.66 14.30 -11.14
C TYR A 40 25.92 13.30 -12.04
N ASN A 41 26.61 12.82 -13.08
CA ASN A 41 26.05 11.81 -14.00
C ASN A 41 25.76 10.49 -13.28
N THR A 42 26.63 10.07 -12.35
CA THR A 42 26.38 8.85 -11.57
C THR A 42 25.19 9.02 -10.63
N ALA A 43 25.02 10.18 -10.00
CA ALA A 43 23.87 10.46 -9.14
C ALA A 43 22.57 10.48 -9.94
N GLN A 44 22.56 11.09 -11.13
CA GLN A 44 21.38 11.05 -12.02
C GLN A 44 21.07 9.64 -12.52
N LEU A 45 22.09 8.88 -12.93
CA LEU A 45 21.91 7.48 -13.34
C LEU A 45 21.39 6.62 -12.20
N THR A 46 21.86 6.81 -10.97
CA THR A 46 21.36 6.10 -9.79
C THR A 46 19.92 6.46 -9.50
N GLN A 47 19.54 7.74 -9.60
CA GLN A 47 18.14 8.13 -9.48
C GLN A 47 17.28 7.53 -10.58
N HIS A 48 17.69 7.59 -11.84
CA HIS A 48 16.95 6.98 -12.96
C HIS A 48 16.83 5.45 -12.82
N LEU A 49 17.88 4.78 -12.34
CA LEU A 49 17.84 3.34 -12.06
C LEU A 49 16.89 3.02 -10.91
N GLN A 50 16.89 3.82 -9.83
CA GLN A 50 15.92 3.65 -8.74
C GLN A 50 14.48 3.90 -9.20
N TYR A 51 14.22 4.91 -10.02
CA TYR A 51 12.90 5.11 -10.62
C TYR A 51 12.52 3.99 -11.58
N ALA A 52 13.43 3.51 -12.40
CA ALA A 52 13.18 2.39 -13.31
C ALA A 52 12.99 1.06 -12.57
N GLU A 53 13.72 0.81 -11.47
CA GLU A 53 13.47 -0.36 -10.61
C GLU A 53 12.12 -0.28 -9.90
N VAL A 54 11.70 0.90 -9.47
CA VAL A 54 10.38 1.10 -8.86
C VAL A 54 9.25 0.93 -9.89
N GLU A 55 9.44 1.33 -11.15
CA GLU A 55 8.46 1.11 -12.21
C GLU A 55 8.50 -0.33 -12.78
N ALA A 56 9.68 -0.91 -12.97
CA ALA A 56 9.83 -2.25 -13.53
C ALA A 56 9.52 -3.39 -12.54
N GLY A 57 9.41 -3.08 -11.24
CA GLY A 57 9.19 -4.05 -10.17
C GLY A 57 7.79 -4.05 -9.57
N ARG A 58 6.85 -3.23 -10.04
CA ARG A 58 5.48 -3.26 -9.53
C ARG A 58 4.74 -4.48 -10.06
N LEU A 59 4.51 -5.42 -9.16
CA LEU A 59 3.63 -6.54 -9.43
C LEU A 59 2.21 -6.01 -9.60
N GLN A 60 1.57 -6.35 -10.71
CA GLN A 60 0.18 -5.97 -10.95
C GLN A 60 -0.74 -7.16 -10.81
N CYS A 61 -1.91 -6.93 -10.25
CA CYS A 61 -3.04 -7.84 -10.23
C CYS A 61 -4.19 -7.27 -11.06
N VAL A 62 -5.03 -8.15 -11.57
CA VAL A 62 -6.25 -7.77 -12.28
C VAL A 62 -7.45 -8.14 -11.43
N VAL A 63 -8.40 -7.24 -11.30
CA VAL A 63 -9.70 -7.51 -10.64
C VAL A 63 -10.46 -8.55 -11.48
N VAL A 64 -10.80 -9.69 -10.87
CA VAL A 64 -11.48 -10.80 -11.54
C VAL A 64 -12.98 -10.88 -11.25
N GLN A 65 -13.44 -10.17 -10.22
CA GLN A 65 -14.84 -10.10 -9.82
C GLN A 65 -15.47 -8.75 -10.20
N ASP A 66 -16.74 -8.76 -10.56
CA ASP A 66 -17.51 -7.52 -10.72
C ASP A 66 -17.80 -6.90 -9.35
N LYS A 67 -17.75 -5.55 -9.29
CA LYS A 67 -18.01 -4.78 -8.07
C LYS A 67 -17.09 -5.19 -6.91
N ALA A 68 -15.84 -5.59 -7.20
CA ALA A 68 -14.86 -5.88 -6.19
C ALA A 68 -14.61 -4.64 -5.32
N GLU A 69 -14.52 -4.83 -4.02
CA GLU A 69 -14.44 -3.75 -3.05
C GLU A 69 -13.02 -3.59 -2.53
N LEU A 70 -12.53 -2.36 -2.49
CA LEU A 70 -11.30 -1.95 -1.84
C LEU A 70 -11.63 -1.45 -0.43
N TYR A 71 -11.00 -2.01 0.58
CA TYR A 71 -11.24 -1.70 1.98
C TYR A 71 -10.07 -0.92 2.58
N ASN A 72 -10.34 -0.13 3.61
CA ASN A 72 -9.30 0.60 4.34
C ASN A 72 -8.51 -0.29 5.33
N SER A 73 -9.01 -1.48 5.67
CA SER A 73 -8.36 -2.45 6.56
C SER A 73 -8.65 -3.88 6.09
N PRO A 74 -7.79 -4.87 6.42
CA PRO A 74 -7.98 -6.27 6.05
C PRO A 74 -8.97 -6.96 7.02
N SER A 75 -10.20 -6.43 7.11
CA SER A 75 -11.28 -6.94 7.95
C SER A 75 -12.60 -6.85 7.23
N GLY A 76 -13.36 -7.92 7.21
CA GLY A 76 -14.74 -7.94 6.72
C GLY A 76 -15.70 -7.25 7.68
N LEU A 77 -15.39 -7.26 8.98
CA LEU A 77 -16.22 -6.66 10.03
C LEU A 77 -16.01 -5.15 10.17
N GLU A 78 -14.75 -4.73 10.30
CA GLU A 78 -14.38 -3.35 10.59
C GLU A 78 -13.99 -2.54 9.34
N GLY A 79 -13.60 -3.24 8.29
CA GLY A 79 -13.18 -2.61 7.03
C GLY A 79 -14.31 -1.79 6.40
N LYS A 80 -13.99 -0.54 6.04
CA LYS A 80 -14.88 0.34 5.27
C LYS A 80 -14.50 0.29 3.81
N VAL A 81 -15.48 0.15 2.93
CA VAL A 81 -15.25 0.22 1.49
C VAL A 81 -14.88 1.64 1.11
N ILE A 82 -13.71 1.81 0.52
CA ILE A 82 -13.20 3.11 0.03
C ILE A 82 -13.38 3.27 -1.48
N GLU A 83 -13.47 2.14 -2.21
CA GLU A 83 -13.68 2.16 -3.65
C GLU A 83 -14.34 0.85 -4.11
N ARG A 84 -15.05 0.88 -5.22
CA ARG A 84 -15.60 -0.30 -5.91
C ARG A 84 -15.07 -0.36 -7.33
N MET A 85 -14.57 -1.52 -7.72
CA MET A 85 -13.88 -1.73 -8.98
C MET A 85 -14.62 -2.73 -9.84
N SER A 86 -14.63 -2.48 -11.14
CA SER A 86 -15.16 -3.42 -12.13
C SER A 86 -14.11 -4.47 -12.48
N LYS A 87 -14.57 -5.62 -12.96
CA LYS A 87 -13.70 -6.66 -13.50
C LYS A 87 -12.79 -6.10 -14.60
N GLY A 88 -11.54 -6.53 -14.63
CA GLY A 88 -10.53 -6.11 -15.61
C GLY A 88 -9.68 -4.90 -15.17
N VAL A 89 -10.04 -4.22 -14.09
CA VAL A 89 -9.24 -3.13 -13.54
C VAL A 89 -7.90 -3.67 -13.05
N LYS A 90 -6.82 -2.96 -13.36
CA LYS A 90 -5.46 -3.27 -12.88
C LYS A 90 -5.16 -2.49 -11.62
N VAL A 91 -4.53 -3.14 -10.67
CA VAL A 91 -4.10 -2.56 -9.40
C VAL A 91 -2.65 -2.95 -9.12
N ASP A 92 -1.88 -2.08 -8.51
CA ASP A 92 -0.52 -2.38 -8.09
C ASP A 92 -0.56 -3.21 -6.81
N TYR A 93 0.00 -4.41 -6.87
CA TYR A 93 0.09 -5.32 -5.73
C TYR A 93 1.31 -4.96 -4.87
N LEU A 94 1.11 -4.91 -3.57
CA LEU A 94 2.17 -4.61 -2.61
C LEU A 94 2.57 -5.84 -1.78
N GLU A 95 1.61 -6.44 -1.11
CA GLU A 95 1.84 -7.58 -0.22
C GLU A 95 0.56 -8.38 0.03
N THR A 96 0.71 -9.62 0.51
CA THR A 96 -0.40 -10.42 1.03
C THR A 96 -0.37 -10.36 2.55
N VAL A 97 -1.53 -10.12 3.16
CA VAL A 97 -1.69 -10.04 4.61
C VAL A 97 -2.81 -10.96 5.07
N SER A 98 -2.71 -11.45 6.30
CA SER A 98 -3.81 -12.20 6.93
C SER A 98 -4.91 -11.27 7.38
N SER A 99 -6.14 -11.77 7.39
CA SER A 99 -7.28 -11.03 7.95
C SER A 99 -7.07 -10.70 9.42
N GLN A 100 -7.63 -9.57 9.83
CA GLN A 100 -7.76 -9.19 11.23
C GLN A 100 -8.92 -9.91 11.92
N ASP A 101 -9.90 -10.39 11.14
CA ASP A 101 -11.01 -11.19 11.67
C ASP A 101 -10.51 -12.59 12.05
N LYS A 102 -10.78 -13.01 13.28
CA LYS A 102 -10.26 -14.28 13.83
C LYS A 102 -11.30 -15.35 13.98
N ASP A 103 -12.58 -14.99 13.96
CA ASP A 103 -13.67 -15.91 14.26
C ASP A 103 -14.82 -15.75 13.26
N GLU A 104 -15.17 -16.84 12.57
CA GLU A 104 -16.27 -16.89 11.61
C GLU A 104 -17.65 -17.04 12.28
N ASN A 105 -17.70 -17.31 13.58
CA ASN A 105 -18.95 -17.58 14.30
C ASN A 105 -19.70 -16.32 14.73
N PHE A 106 -19.22 -15.15 14.35
CA PHE A 106 -19.84 -13.88 14.68
C PHE A 106 -20.15 -13.07 13.42
N ALA A 107 -21.18 -12.26 13.51
CA ALA A 107 -21.51 -11.21 12.55
C ALA A 107 -21.76 -9.90 13.32
N ILE A 108 -21.82 -8.78 12.60
CA ILE A 108 -22.15 -7.48 13.17
C ILE A 108 -23.36 -6.92 12.44
N THR A 109 -24.34 -6.38 13.18
CA THR A 109 -25.50 -5.70 12.59
C THR A 109 -25.08 -4.43 11.85
N THR A 110 -25.53 -4.27 10.60
CA THR A 110 -25.24 -3.10 9.76
C THR A 110 -26.23 -1.95 9.97
N VAL A 111 -27.36 -2.25 10.55
CA VAL A 111 -28.43 -1.30 10.86
C VAL A 111 -29.00 -1.60 12.25
N GLU A 112 -29.74 -0.65 12.80
CA GLU A 112 -30.56 -0.89 13.98
C GLU A 112 -31.71 -1.84 13.62
N LEU A 113 -31.92 -2.89 14.43
CA LEU A 113 -32.97 -3.87 14.28
C LEU A 113 -33.92 -3.83 15.47
N GLN A 114 -35.19 -4.07 15.22
CA GLN A 114 -36.21 -4.14 16.27
C GLN A 114 -36.86 -5.52 16.26
N PHE A 115 -37.13 -6.07 17.43
CA PHE A 115 -37.94 -7.25 17.57
C PHE A 115 -38.86 -7.17 18.79
N GLN A 116 -39.99 -7.84 18.68
CA GLN A 116 -40.95 -7.95 19.74
C GLN A 116 -41.17 -9.44 20.05
N ARG A 117 -41.07 -9.80 21.31
CA ARG A 117 -41.48 -11.13 21.74
C ARG A 117 -43.00 -11.11 21.97
N PHE A 118 -43.69 -12.22 21.71
CA PHE A 118 -45.13 -12.35 21.93
C PHE A 118 -45.55 -11.63 23.23
N TRP A 119 -46.41 -10.63 23.11
CA TRP A 119 -46.96 -9.83 24.25
C TRP A 119 -45.92 -9.11 25.13
N GLY A 120 -44.72 -8.88 24.66
CA GLY A 120 -43.64 -8.27 25.44
C GLY A 120 -43.20 -6.89 24.94
N ALA A 121 -42.23 -6.31 25.63
CA ALA A 121 -41.59 -5.05 25.25
C ALA A 121 -40.86 -5.19 23.88
N ARG A 122 -40.80 -4.11 23.15
CA ARG A 122 -39.93 -4.02 21.97
C ARG A 122 -38.48 -3.93 22.44
N HIS A 123 -37.64 -4.74 21.86
CA HIS A 123 -36.20 -4.69 22.08
C HIS A 123 -35.53 -4.11 20.84
N ILE A 124 -34.54 -3.27 21.06
CA ILE A 124 -33.73 -2.64 20.01
C ILE A 124 -32.35 -3.31 20.01
N ILE A 125 -31.94 -3.79 18.87
CA ILE A 125 -30.57 -4.25 18.61
C ILE A 125 -29.85 -3.10 17.90
N PRO A 126 -28.94 -2.39 18.54
CA PRO A 126 -28.22 -1.28 17.92
C PRO A 126 -27.39 -1.74 16.72
N GLN A 127 -27.15 -0.83 15.77
CA GLN A 127 -26.14 -1.05 14.73
C GLN A 127 -24.77 -1.31 15.39
N GLY A 128 -24.00 -2.24 14.84
CA GLY A 128 -22.69 -2.63 15.37
C GLY A 128 -22.77 -3.70 16.48
N THR A 129 -23.98 -4.19 16.80
CA THR A 129 -24.14 -5.28 17.79
C THR A 129 -23.58 -6.58 17.25
N GLN A 130 -22.78 -7.25 18.06
CA GLN A 130 -22.24 -8.56 17.74
C GLN A 130 -23.34 -9.64 17.85
N VAL A 131 -23.47 -10.44 16.82
CA VAL A 131 -24.40 -11.57 16.70
C VAL A 131 -23.58 -12.85 16.64
N GLN A 132 -23.72 -13.73 17.63
CA GLN A 132 -23.16 -15.07 17.57
C GLN A 132 -23.98 -15.92 16.62
N ILE A 133 -23.36 -16.50 15.62
CA ILE A 133 -24.00 -17.37 14.63
C ILE A 133 -24.22 -18.75 15.24
N LEU A 134 -25.45 -19.16 15.41
CA LEU A 134 -25.82 -20.49 15.91
C LEU A 134 -26.04 -21.48 14.77
N ARG A 135 -26.66 -21.00 13.68
CA ARG A 135 -26.94 -21.81 12.49
C ARG A 135 -27.08 -20.90 11.28
N ALA A 136 -26.44 -21.24 10.19
CA ALA A 136 -26.63 -20.59 8.91
C ALA A 136 -27.55 -21.46 8.04
N ASP A 137 -28.70 -20.92 7.65
CA ASP A 137 -29.54 -21.50 6.60
C ASP A 137 -29.26 -20.76 5.30
N ARG A 138 -28.31 -21.29 4.52
CA ARG A 138 -27.85 -20.66 3.27
C ARG A 138 -28.92 -20.64 2.17
N GLY A 139 -30.01 -21.39 2.33
CA GLY A 139 -31.08 -21.49 1.33
C GLY A 139 -32.06 -20.32 1.36
N ASN A 140 -32.33 -19.76 2.55
CA ASN A 140 -33.39 -18.76 2.75
C ASN A 140 -32.86 -17.34 2.97
N GLY A 141 -31.54 -17.12 2.94
CA GLY A 141 -30.94 -15.80 3.21
C GLY A 141 -31.09 -15.38 4.68
N GLU A 142 -31.35 -16.33 5.58
CA GLU A 142 -31.48 -16.10 7.02
C GLU A 142 -30.44 -16.88 7.79
N ILE A 143 -30.05 -16.33 8.93
CA ILE A 143 -29.23 -17.04 9.93
C ILE A 143 -29.92 -17.00 11.29
N LYS A 144 -29.83 -18.09 12.04
CA LYS A 144 -30.17 -18.09 13.46
C LYS A 144 -28.97 -17.58 14.25
N GLY A 145 -29.15 -16.47 14.95
CA GLY A 145 -28.09 -15.84 15.73
C GLY A 145 -28.54 -15.56 17.17
N ARG A 146 -27.57 -15.39 18.03
CA ARG A 146 -27.76 -15.00 19.45
C ARG A 146 -27.17 -13.62 19.65
N VAL A 147 -27.97 -12.73 20.26
CA VAL A 147 -27.55 -11.37 20.63
C VAL A 147 -27.72 -11.16 22.14
N PHE A 148 -26.89 -10.29 22.69
CA PHE A 148 -27.01 -9.81 24.06
C PHE A 148 -27.58 -8.39 24.04
N VAL A 149 -28.80 -8.21 24.56
CA VAL A 149 -29.51 -6.92 24.61
C VAL A 149 -30.21 -6.80 25.98
N ASP A 150 -30.21 -5.63 26.56
CA ASP A 150 -30.88 -5.33 27.83
C ASP A 150 -30.53 -6.34 28.95
N GLY A 151 -29.25 -6.77 29.00
CA GLY A 151 -28.78 -7.71 30.03
C GLY A 151 -29.18 -9.18 29.81
N LYS A 152 -29.75 -9.54 28.68
CA LYS A 152 -30.21 -10.93 28.35
C LYS A 152 -29.79 -11.36 26.97
N TYR A 153 -29.68 -12.69 26.81
CA TYR A 153 -29.45 -13.30 25.50
C TYR A 153 -30.78 -13.63 24.83
N TYR A 154 -30.83 -13.33 23.53
CA TYR A 154 -31.98 -13.65 22.66
C TYR A 154 -31.52 -14.41 21.44
N ASP A 155 -32.14 -15.54 21.15
CA ASP A 155 -31.97 -16.29 19.92
C ASP A 155 -33.00 -15.79 18.91
N LYS A 156 -32.57 -15.39 17.72
CA LYS A 156 -33.42 -14.81 16.69
C LYS A 156 -32.92 -15.15 15.29
N ASP A 157 -33.84 -15.13 14.33
CA ASP A 157 -33.50 -15.22 12.93
C ASP A 157 -33.19 -13.81 12.38
N PHE A 158 -32.09 -13.71 11.67
CA PHE A 158 -31.57 -12.47 11.07
C PHE A 158 -31.49 -12.65 9.56
N ASP A 159 -31.96 -11.66 8.83
CA ASP A 159 -31.71 -11.55 7.41
C ASP A 159 -30.23 -11.17 7.17
N VAL A 160 -29.55 -11.95 6.31
CA VAL A 160 -28.13 -11.77 6.00
C VAL A 160 -27.78 -10.39 5.44
N GLN A 161 -28.73 -9.70 4.79
CA GLN A 161 -28.54 -8.35 4.24
C GLN A 161 -28.28 -7.29 5.33
N TYR A 162 -28.72 -7.54 6.56
CA TYR A 162 -28.51 -6.64 7.71
C TYR A 162 -27.31 -7.02 8.56
N LEU A 163 -26.52 -7.95 8.09
CA LEU A 163 -25.33 -8.43 8.80
C LEU A 163 -24.08 -8.25 7.96
N ARG A 164 -23.00 -7.92 8.64
CA ARG A 164 -21.65 -7.96 8.08
C ARG A 164 -20.93 -9.15 8.68
N PHE A 165 -20.33 -9.95 7.81
CA PHE A 165 -19.64 -11.19 8.20
C PHE A 165 -18.13 -10.96 8.22
N PRO A 166 -17.42 -11.68 9.10
CA PRO A 166 -15.96 -11.74 9.06
C PRO A 166 -15.48 -12.37 7.75
N TYR A 167 -14.29 -12.01 7.39
CA TYR A 167 -13.57 -12.67 6.30
C TYR A 167 -12.21 -13.13 6.83
N VAL A 168 -12.08 -14.40 7.16
CA VAL A 168 -10.89 -14.99 7.79
C VAL A 168 -9.80 -15.35 6.77
N GLY A 169 -10.04 -15.12 5.47
CA GLY A 169 -9.11 -15.38 4.37
C GLY A 169 -7.91 -14.44 4.32
N GLN A 170 -7.16 -14.55 3.23
CA GLN A 170 -6.05 -13.66 2.92
C GLN A 170 -6.55 -12.42 2.19
N TRP A 171 -5.86 -11.30 2.41
CA TRP A 171 -6.07 -10.03 1.75
C TRP A 171 -4.82 -9.67 0.94
N LYS A 172 -5.02 -9.03 -0.20
CA LYS A 172 -3.95 -8.38 -0.93
C LYS A 172 -4.01 -6.88 -0.64
N LYS A 173 -2.91 -6.33 -0.13
CA LYS A 173 -2.73 -4.89 -0.04
C LYS A 173 -2.34 -4.38 -1.41
N VAL A 174 -3.06 -3.40 -1.89
CA VAL A 174 -2.92 -2.87 -3.24
C VAL A 174 -2.96 -1.34 -3.25
N GLU A 175 -2.42 -0.77 -4.31
CA GLU A 175 -2.57 0.65 -4.62
C GLU A 175 -3.38 0.80 -5.92
N PHE A 176 -4.36 1.69 -5.88
CA PHE A 176 -5.16 2.06 -7.03
C PHE A 176 -5.38 3.56 -7.08
N GLN A 177 -4.90 4.22 -8.14
CA GLN A 177 -5.00 5.68 -8.32
C GLN A 177 -4.51 6.48 -7.11
N GLY A 178 -3.41 6.05 -6.48
CA GLY A 178 -2.85 6.67 -5.28
C GLY A 178 -3.58 6.36 -3.98
N LYS A 179 -4.62 5.52 -4.00
CA LYS A 179 -5.33 5.03 -2.80
C LYS A 179 -4.78 3.67 -2.40
N LEU A 180 -4.27 3.58 -1.18
CA LEU A 180 -3.88 2.32 -0.56
C LEU A 180 -5.09 1.64 0.07
N GLY A 181 -5.20 0.32 -0.11
CA GLY A 181 -6.27 -0.44 0.50
C GLY A 181 -6.06 -1.95 0.41
N PHE A 182 -7.08 -2.69 0.81
CA PHE A 182 -7.07 -4.13 0.90
C PHE A 182 -8.21 -4.72 0.10
N MET A 183 -7.92 -5.73 -0.70
CA MET A 183 -8.91 -6.50 -1.44
C MET A 183 -8.82 -7.97 -1.03
N LYS A 184 -9.95 -8.65 -1.01
CA LYS A 184 -9.97 -10.09 -0.74
C LYS A 184 -9.14 -10.82 -1.78
N TYR A 185 -8.38 -11.83 -1.35
CA TYR A 185 -7.42 -12.54 -2.21
C TYR A 185 -8.06 -13.06 -3.49
N GLU A 186 -9.26 -13.63 -3.38
CA GLU A 186 -10.01 -14.19 -4.50
C GLU A 186 -10.61 -13.15 -5.47
N ALA A 187 -10.62 -11.88 -5.10
CA ALA A 187 -11.10 -10.80 -5.97
C ALA A 187 -10.06 -10.38 -7.01
N LEU A 188 -8.81 -10.84 -6.87
CA LEU A 188 -7.69 -10.48 -7.71
C LEU A 188 -7.05 -11.71 -8.36
N SER A 189 -6.56 -11.56 -9.59
CA SER A 189 -5.70 -12.56 -10.23
C SER A 189 -4.41 -12.77 -9.43
N GLU A 190 -3.64 -13.79 -9.80
CA GLU A 190 -2.25 -13.87 -9.36
C GLU A 190 -1.46 -12.65 -9.86
N SER A 191 -0.49 -12.22 -9.04
CA SER A 191 0.39 -11.11 -9.40
C SER A 191 1.33 -11.54 -10.53
N LYS A 192 1.45 -10.69 -11.56
CA LYS A 192 2.41 -10.89 -12.65
C LYS A 192 3.26 -9.65 -12.78
N LEU A 193 4.55 -9.84 -13.03
CA LEU A 193 5.43 -8.80 -13.54
C LEU A 193 4.95 -8.43 -14.94
N MET A 194 4.71 -7.16 -15.17
CA MET A 194 4.51 -6.61 -16.50
C MET A 194 5.72 -5.84 -16.96
#